data_945cf1ea96721363da9abb69acee32a4
#
_entry.id   945cf1ea96721363da9abb69acee32a4
#
_cell.length_a   1.000
_cell.length_b   1.000
_cell.length_c   1.000
_cell.angle_alpha   90.00
_cell.angle_beta   90.00
_cell.angle_gamma   90.00
#
_symmetry.space_group_name_H-M   'P 1'
#
loop_
_entity.id
_entity.type
_entity.pdbx_description
1 polymer ?
#
loop_
_entity_poly.entity_id
_entity_poly.type
_entity_poly.pdbx_seq_one_letter_code
_entity_poly.pdbx_strand_id
1 'polypeptide(L)'
;MIKAVRNFLAALILPLTNTPYGYIITKNTPAGYSAKQVIFLDNTNNNESCPCCCRHKATPRSDEAQRQLQSRLNRIIGQLNGIKKMIEDNRYCGDILIQTAAAESALKSFGYIILQDHMHSCVVEEIKHGNTSVVDETVELVKKLK
;
A
#
# COMPACT_ATOMS: atom_id res chain seq x y z
N MET A 1 -6.71 -33.07 -28.39
CA MET A 1 -6.72 -32.34 -27.12
C MET A 1 -5.48 -31.48 -26.84
N ILE A 2 -4.39 -31.59 -27.58
CA ILE A 2 -3.09 -30.88 -27.34
C ILE A 2 -3.06 -29.45 -27.96
N LYS A 3 -3.90 -29.16 -28.96
CA LYS A 3 -3.93 -27.86 -29.64
C LYS A 3 -4.62 -26.73 -28.86
N ALA A 4 -5.52 -27.06 -27.92
CA ALA A 4 -6.25 -26.05 -27.12
C ALA A 4 -5.41 -25.41 -26.01
N VAL A 5 -4.39 -26.12 -25.50
CA VAL A 5 -3.52 -25.64 -24.43
C VAL A 5 -2.47 -24.64 -24.95
N ARG A 6 -2.06 -24.76 -26.23
CA ARG A 6 -1.06 -23.87 -26.84
C ARG A 6 -1.59 -22.44 -27.07
N ASN A 7 -2.89 -22.27 -27.30
CA ASN A 7 -3.49 -20.95 -27.51
C ASN A 7 -3.79 -20.21 -26.21
N PHE A 8 -3.86 -20.92 -25.06
CA PHE A 8 -4.06 -20.28 -23.76
C PHE A 8 -2.76 -19.67 -23.20
N LEU A 9 -1.61 -20.26 -23.54
CA LEU A 9 -0.30 -19.75 -23.12
C LEU A 9 0.19 -18.57 -23.97
N ALA A 10 -0.28 -18.43 -25.22
CA ALA A 10 0.13 -17.33 -26.09
C ALA A 10 -0.55 -15.98 -25.78
N ALA A 11 -1.65 -16.00 -25.03
CA ALA A 11 -2.37 -14.78 -24.62
C ALA A 11 -1.80 -14.12 -23.33
N LEU A 12 -0.82 -14.77 -22.66
CA LEU A 12 -0.25 -14.33 -21.39
C LEU A 12 1.11 -13.65 -21.52
N ILE A 13 1.65 -13.54 -22.76
CA ILE A 13 2.91 -12.83 -23.01
C ILE A 13 2.57 -11.44 -23.57
N LEU A 14 2.09 -10.55 -22.69
CA LEU A 14 2.13 -9.12 -22.96
C LEU A 14 3.57 -8.64 -22.78
N PRO A 15 4.07 -7.73 -23.65
CA PRO A 15 5.42 -7.24 -23.56
C PRO A 15 5.63 -6.55 -22.20
N LEU A 16 6.57 -7.06 -21.43
CA LEU A 16 7.12 -6.42 -20.23
C LEU A 16 7.83 -5.15 -20.70
N THR A 17 7.18 -4.01 -20.60
CA THR A 17 7.87 -2.74 -20.73
C THR A 17 8.68 -2.54 -19.46
N ASN A 18 9.98 -2.71 -19.60
CA ASN A 18 10.97 -2.53 -18.54
C ASN A 18 11.02 -1.02 -18.22
N THR A 19 10.25 -0.58 -17.22
CA THR A 19 10.46 0.74 -16.63
C THR A 19 11.66 0.65 -15.69
N PRO A 20 12.49 1.71 -15.54
CA PRO A 20 13.71 1.65 -14.73
C PRO A 20 13.51 1.34 -13.25
N TYR A 21 12.31 1.11 -12.81
CA TYR A 21 11.93 0.84 -11.42
C TYR A 21 11.17 -0.47 -11.20
N GLY A 22 11.15 -1.41 -12.17
CA GLY A 22 10.78 -2.80 -11.90
C GLY A 22 9.33 -3.10 -11.53
N TYR A 23 8.36 -2.24 -11.80
CA TYR A 23 6.94 -2.49 -11.53
C TYR A 23 6.20 -2.94 -12.79
N ILE A 24 5.57 -4.12 -12.70
CA ILE A 24 4.69 -4.64 -13.76
C ILE A 24 3.31 -4.00 -13.59
N ILE A 25 2.95 -3.08 -14.49
CA ILE A 25 1.59 -2.56 -14.59
C ILE A 25 0.82 -3.48 -15.54
N THR A 26 -0.02 -4.37 -15.00
CA THR A 26 -0.99 -5.11 -15.81
C THR A 26 -2.17 -4.20 -16.12
N LYS A 27 -2.56 -4.08 -17.41
CA LYS A 27 -3.70 -3.26 -17.85
C LYS A 27 -5.08 -3.79 -17.44
N ASN A 28 -5.16 -4.84 -16.65
CA ASN A 28 -6.41 -5.43 -16.18
C ASN A 28 -6.61 -5.16 -14.68
N THR A 29 -6.80 -3.89 -14.32
CA THR A 29 -7.45 -3.55 -13.04
C THR A 29 -8.97 -3.63 -13.23
N PRO A 30 -9.72 -4.27 -12.30
CA PRO A 30 -11.18 -4.27 -12.36
C PRO A 30 -11.70 -2.83 -12.38
N ALA A 31 -12.75 -2.61 -13.18
CA ALA A 31 -13.36 -1.31 -13.42
C ALA A 31 -13.66 -0.57 -12.10
N GLY A 32 -12.97 0.54 -11.86
CA GLY A 32 -13.15 1.38 -10.66
C GLY A 32 -11.89 2.08 -10.16
N TYR A 33 -10.70 1.63 -10.53
CA TYR A 33 -9.47 2.35 -10.17
C TYR A 33 -9.03 3.26 -11.31
N SER A 34 -9.24 4.57 -11.13
CA SER A 34 -8.66 5.58 -12.01
C SER A 34 -7.13 5.50 -11.89
N ALA A 35 -6.44 5.38 -13.02
CA ALA A 35 -4.97 5.31 -13.13
C ALA A 35 -4.23 6.55 -12.56
N LYS A 36 -4.95 7.51 -11.99
CA LYS A 36 -4.41 8.74 -11.37
C LYS A 36 -4.01 8.60 -9.90
N GLN A 37 -4.15 7.40 -9.29
CA GLN A 37 -3.85 7.20 -7.86
C GLN A 37 -2.66 6.25 -7.59
N VAL A 38 -1.78 6.05 -8.55
CA VAL A 38 -0.52 5.37 -8.27
C VAL A 38 0.46 6.41 -7.72
N ILE A 39 0.67 6.38 -6.42
CA ILE A 39 1.70 7.21 -5.76
C ILE A 39 3.05 6.64 -6.16
N PHE A 40 3.75 7.32 -7.06
CA PHE A 40 5.16 7.06 -7.33
C PHE A 40 5.96 7.53 -6.11
N LEU A 41 6.59 6.60 -5.41
CA LEU A 41 7.66 6.91 -4.48
C LEU A 41 8.92 7.13 -5.32
N ASP A 42 9.03 8.28 -5.93
CA ASP A 42 10.24 8.68 -6.64
C ASP A 42 11.22 9.22 -5.62
N ASN A 43 12.30 8.47 -5.41
CA ASN A 43 13.41 8.87 -4.54
C ASN A 43 14.39 9.77 -5.32
N THR A 44 13.87 10.80 -5.99
CA THR A 44 14.67 11.86 -6.56
C THR A 44 14.46 13.10 -5.71
N ASN A 45 15.58 13.64 -5.19
CA ASN A 45 15.71 14.91 -4.48
C ASN A 45 15.30 16.10 -5.35
N ASN A 46 14.06 16.13 -5.85
CA ASN A 46 13.47 17.30 -6.47
C ASN A 46 12.34 17.78 -5.57
N ASN A 47 12.58 18.95 -5.00
CA ASN A 47 11.75 19.73 -4.09
C ASN A 47 10.49 20.27 -4.82
N GLU A 48 9.83 19.44 -5.65
CA GLU A 48 8.55 19.75 -6.26
C GLU A 48 7.45 19.17 -5.38
N SER A 49 6.86 20.04 -4.58
CA SER A 49 5.73 19.74 -3.69
C SER A 49 4.54 19.24 -4.50
N CYS A 50 4.29 17.93 -4.48
CA CYS A 50 3.04 17.36 -4.98
C CYS A 50 1.87 17.92 -4.15
N PRO A 51 0.93 18.67 -4.76
CA PRO A 51 -0.18 19.30 -4.00
C PRO A 51 -1.07 18.28 -3.27
N CYS A 52 -1.06 17.01 -3.66
CA CYS A 52 -1.87 15.95 -3.03
C CYS A 52 -1.20 15.26 -1.83
N CYS A 53 0.15 15.39 -1.67
CA CYS A 53 0.92 14.71 -0.63
C CYS A 53 1.32 15.64 0.55
N CYS A 54 0.97 16.92 0.50
CA CYS A 54 1.46 17.94 1.42
C CYS A 54 0.53 18.22 2.60
N ARG A 55 -0.50 17.39 2.83
CA ARG A 55 -1.29 17.52 4.07
C ARG A 55 -0.45 17.06 5.26
N HIS A 56 -0.09 17.99 6.09
CA HIS A 56 0.53 17.69 7.37
C HIS A 56 -0.55 17.53 8.45
N LYS A 57 -0.30 16.66 9.40
CA LYS A 57 -1.14 16.51 10.58
C LYS A 57 -1.04 17.80 11.42
N ALA A 58 -2.19 18.41 11.77
CA ALA A 58 -2.23 19.65 12.55
C ALA A 58 -1.58 19.46 13.93
N THR A 59 -1.91 18.35 14.61
CA THR A 59 -1.29 17.96 15.87
C THR A 59 -0.20 16.92 15.62
N PRO A 60 1.11 17.24 15.73
CA PRO A 60 2.19 16.29 15.56
C PRO A 60 2.07 15.09 16.51
N ARG A 61 2.55 13.92 16.07
CA ARG A 61 2.67 12.75 16.94
C ARG A 61 3.80 12.97 17.95
N SER A 62 3.63 12.43 19.17
CA SER A 62 4.75 12.36 20.11
C SER A 62 5.88 11.50 19.54
N ASP A 63 7.12 11.77 19.95
CA ASP A 63 8.30 11.02 19.54
C ASP A 63 8.16 9.53 19.85
N GLU A 64 7.52 9.20 20.96
CA GLU A 64 7.28 7.82 21.36
C GLU A 64 6.28 7.13 20.41
N ALA A 65 5.16 7.77 20.09
CA ALA A 65 4.18 7.24 19.13
C ALA A 65 4.81 7.06 17.74
N GLN A 66 5.64 8.01 17.32
CA GLN A 66 6.35 7.94 16.05
C GLN A 66 7.34 6.75 16.01
N ARG A 67 8.14 6.56 17.07
CA ARG A 67 9.05 5.41 17.20
C ARG A 67 8.32 4.08 17.17
N GLN A 68 7.18 3.96 17.85
CA GLN A 68 6.37 2.74 17.86
C GLN A 68 5.82 2.41 16.47
N LEU A 69 5.31 3.40 15.73
CA LEU A 69 4.83 3.21 14.36
C LEU A 69 5.97 2.78 13.43
N GLN A 70 7.11 3.45 13.51
CA GLN A 70 8.30 3.10 12.71
C GLN A 70 8.80 1.68 13.02
N SER A 71 8.84 1.29 14.30
CA SER A 71 9.22 -0.07 14.71
C SER A 71 8.30 -1.14 14.11
N ARG A 72 6.97 -0.90 14.13
CA ARG A 72 6.00 -1.81 13.50
C ARG A 72 6.20 -1.90 12.00
N LEU A 73 6.38 -0.76 11.33
CA LEU A 73 6.60 -0.71 9.89
C LEU A 73 7.90 -1.42 9.49
N ASN A 74 8.98 -1.25 10.27
CA ASN A 74 10.24 -1.93 10.04
C ASN A 74 10.12 -3.47 10.15
N ARG A 75 9.26 -3.99 11.02
CA ARG A 75 8.97 -5.44 11.08
C ARG A 75 8.28 -5.91 9.79
N ILE A 76 7.33 -5.15 9.25
CA ILE A 76 6.66 -5.47 7.99
C ILE A 76 7.65 -5.44 6.83
N ILE A 77 8.53 -4.44 6.79
CA ILE A 77 9.63 -4.37 5.80
C ILE A 77 10.52 -5.60 5.91
N GLY A 78 10.84 -6.04 7.13
CA GLY A 78 11.59 -7.28 7.36
C GLY A 78 10.89 -8.53 6.80
N GLN A 79 9.57 -8.64 6.98
CA GLN A 79 8.77 -9.72 6.39
C GLN A 79 8.80 -9.69 4.85
N LEU A 80 8.65 -8.51 4.23
CA LEU A 80 8.71 -8.35 2.77
C LEU A 80 10.09 -8.71 2.23
N ASN A 81 11.16 -8.30 2.93
CA ASN A 81 12.53 -8.70 2.58
C ASN A 81 12.73 -10.22 2.70
N GLY A 82 12.10 -10.86 3.69
CA GLY A 82 12.08 -12.32 3.83
C GLY A 82 11.41 -12.99 2.63
N ILE A 83 10.25 -12.48 2.19
CA ILE A 83 9.55 -12.97 0.99
C ILE A 83 10.44 -12.81 -0.26
N LYS A 84 11.09 -11.65 -0.42
CA LYS A 84 12.01 -11.39 -1.52
C LYS A 84 13.12 -12.45 -1.55
N LYS A 85 13.74 -12.75 -0.41
CA LYS A 85 14.77 -13.79 -0.29
C LYS A 85 14.23 -15.18 -0.63
N MET A 86 13.00 -15.52 -0.22
CA MET A 86 12.38 -16.81 -0.59
C MET A 86 12.23 -16.97 -2.10
N ILE A 87 11.94 -15.86 -2.83
CA ILE A 87 11.87 -15.87 -4.29
C ILE A 87 13.26 -16.07 -4.90
N GLU A 88 14.28 -15.38 -4.40
CA GLU A 88 15.67 -15.52 -4.83
C GLU A 88 16.19 -16.94 -4.61
N ASP A 89 15.82 -17.57 -3.49
CA ASP A 89 16.19 -18.94 -3.11
C ASP A 89 15.32 -20.01 -3.81
N ASN A 90 14.42 -19.65 -4.72
CA ASN A 90 13.48 -20.57 -5.41
C ASN A 90 12.69 -21.46 -4.44
N ARG A 91 12.23 -20.91 -3.31
CA ARG A 91 11.43 -21.63 -2.32
C ARG A 91 10.08 -22.07 -2.90
N TYR A 92 9.46 -23.05 -2.26
CA TYR A 92 8.16 -23.57 -2.66
C TYR A 92 7.09 -22.45 -2.65
N CYS A 93 6.32 -22.34 -3.73
CA CYS A 93 5.34 -21.25 -3.90
C CYS A 93 4.30 -21.18 -2.77
N GLY A 94 3.88 -22.34 -2.22
CA GLY A 94 2.96 -22.40 -1.08
C GLY A 94 3.50 -21.68 0.15
N ASP A 95 4.79 -21.84 0.46
CA ASP A 95 5.43 -21.16 1.60
C ASP A 95 5.47 -19.65 1.38
N ILE A 96 5.76 -19.21 0.15
CA ILE A 96 5.77 -17.80 -0.23
C ILE A 96 4.39 -17.18 -0.06
N LEU A 97 3.33 -17.88 -0.50
CA LEU A 97 1.94 -17.42 -0.37
C LEU A 97 1.52 -17.28 1.09
N ILE A 98 1.92 -18.23 1.97
CA ILE A 98 1.65 -18.15 3.41
C ILE A 98 2.32 -16.91 4.02
N GLN A 99 3.58 -16.63 3.68
CA GLN A 99 4.29 -15.45 4.18
C GLN A 99 3.69 -14.16 3.62
N THR A 100 3.22 -14.17 2.37
CA THR A 100 2.53 -13.02 1.76
C THR A 100 1.23 -12.70 2.50
N ALA A 101 0.42 -13.70 2.82
CA ALA A 101 -0.81 -13.52 3.60
C ALA A 101 -0.52 -12.98 5.01
N ALA A 102 0.56 -13.44 5.64
CA ALA A 102 1.00 -12.92 6.95
C ALA A 102 1.41 -11.45 6.86
N ALA A 103 2.16 -11.06 5.83
CA ALA A 103 2.57 -9.67 5.61
C ALA A 103 1.37 -8.76 5.30
N GLU A 104 0.38 -9.23 4.53
CA GLU A 104 -0.88 -8.53 4.27
C GLU A 104 -1.63 -8.25 5.58
N SER A 105 -1.80 -9.27 6.42
CA SER A 105 -2.46 -9.12 7.72
C SER A 105 -1.75 -8.13 8.63
N ALA A 106 -0.41 -8.16 8.66
CA ALA A 106 0.39 -7.22 9.42
C ALA A 106 0.23 -5.77 8.91
N LEU A 107 0.19 -5.59 7.58
CA LEU A 107 0.00 -4.26 6.96
C LEU A 107 -1.40 -3.72 7.24
N LYS A 108 -2.44 -4.55 7.16
CA LYS A 108 -3.81 -4.18 7.55
C LYS A 108 -3.87 -3.74 9.02
N SER A 109 -3.26 -4.51 9.91
CA SER A 109 -3.21 -4.17 11.34
C SER A 109 -2.50 -2.84 11.59
N PHE A 110 -1.42 -2.55 10.86
CA PHE A 110 -0.75 -1.26 10.89
C PHE A 110 -1.68 -0.14 10.40
N GLY A 111 -2.41 -0.35 9.31
CA GLY A 111 -3.40 0.61 8.78
C GLY A 111 -4.48 0.96 9.81
N TYR A 112 -5.00 -0.02 10.55
CA TYR A 112 -5.98 0.24 11.62
C TYR A 112 -5.41 1.06 12.77
N ILE A 113 -4.14 0.92 13.12
CA ILE A 113 -3.50 1.75 14.14
C ILE A 113 -3.42 3.22 13.66
N ILE A 114 -3.06 3.44 12.40
CA ILE A 114 -3.05 4.78 11.80
C ILE A 114 -4.46 5.37 11.75
N LEU A 115 -5.47 4.57 11.40
CA LEU A 115 -6.86 5.00 11.39
C LEU A 115 -7.33 5.40 12.79
N GLN A 116 -6.99 4.61 13.82
CA GLN A 116 -7.31 4.93 15.21
C GLN A 116 -6.69 6.26 15.64
N ASP A 117 -5.40 6.48 15.32
CA ASP A 117 -4.73 7.77 15.60
C ASP A 117 -5.40 8.93 14.84
N HIS A 118 -5.80 8.70 13.58
CA HIS A 118 -6.54 9.70 12.79
C HIS A 118 -7.86 10.07 13.45
N MET A 119 -8.63 9.08 13.90
CA MET A 119 -9.93 9.34 14.57
C MET A 119 -9.76 10.09 15.88
N HIS A 120 -8.79 9.70 16.72
CA HIS A 120 -8.59 10.32 18.02
C HIS A 120 -8.00 11.73 17.99
N SER A 121 -7.33 12.10 16.91
CA SER A 121 -6.67 13.40 16.78
C SER A 121 -7.31 14.24 15.67
N CYS A 122 -7.11 13.88 14.41
CA CYS A 122 -7.49 14.71 13.27
C CYS A 122 -9.02 14.89 13.17
N VAL A 123 -9.79 13.80 13.30
CA VAL A 123 -11.26 13.85 13.16
C VAL A 123 -11.88 14.66 14.32
N VAL A 124 -11.43 14.43 15.54
CA VAL A 124 -11.92 15.17 16.72
C VAL A 124 -11.63 16.66 16.59
N GLU A 125 -10.44 17.01 16.08
CA GLU A 125 -10.05 18.42 15.91
C GLU A 125 -10.87 19.11 14.82
N GLU A 126 -11.05 18.47 13.66
CA GLU A 126 -11.88 18.99 12.56
C GLU A 126 -13.35 19.18 12.98
N ILE A 127 -13.92 18.24 13.74
CA ILE A 127 -15.28 18.38 14.27
C ILE A 127 -15.39 19.58 15.23
N LYS A 128 -14.39 19.80 16.08
CA LYS A 128 -14.36 20.99 16.96
C LYS A 128 -14.33 22.32 16.19
N HIS A 129 -13.73 22.30 14.99
CA HIS A 129 -13.71 23.45 14.08
C HIS A 129 -14.98 23.55 13.20
N GLY A 130 -15.97 22.66 13.42
CA GLY A 130 -17.24 22.67 12.69
C GLY A 130 -17.19 21.94 11.34
N ASN A 131 -16.08 21.29 11.00
CA ASN A 131 -15.95 20.51 9.78
C ASN A 131 -16.44 19.07 10.00
N THR A 132 -17.69 18.79 9.65
CA THR A 132 -18.28 17.44 9.77
C THR A 132 -18.01 16.55 8.57
N SER A 133 -17.54 17.09 7.43
CA SER A 133 -17.24 16.31 6.22
C SER A 133 -16.09 15.32 6.42
N VAL A 134 -15.24 15.53 7.45
CA VAL A 134 -14.18 14.60 7.85
C VAL A 134 -14.71 13.22 8.24
N VAL A 135 -15.97 13.13 8.68
CA VAL A 135 -16.61 11.85 9.02
C VAL A 135 -16.79 11.01 7.76
N ASP A 136 -17.29 11.61 6.67
CA ASP A 136 -17.48 10.92 5.39
C ASP A 136 -16.12 10.51 4.80
N GLU A 137 -15.10 11.39 4.87
CA GLU A 137 -13.73 11.06 4.48
C GLU A 137 -13.23 9.83 5.26
N THR A 138 -13.47 9.77 6.57
CA THR A 138 -13.04 8.67 7.42
C THR A 138 -13.73 7.35 7.03
N VAL A 139 -15.03 7.39 6.72
CA VAL A 139 -15.77 6.22 6.24
C VAL A 139 -15.14 5.68 4.94
N GLU A 140 -14.77 6.55 4.01
CA GLU A 140 -14.09 6.13 2.77
C GLU A 140 -12.70 5.53 3.05
N LEU A 141 -11.95 6.04 4.04
CA LEU A 141 -10.67 5.45 4.45
C LEU A 141 -10.86 4.04 5.02
N VAL A 142 -11.89 3.82 5.85
CA VAL A 142 -12.23 2.49 6.40
C VAL A 142 -12.52 1.49 5.28
N LYS A 143 -13.27 1.90 4.24
CA LYS A 143 -13.57 1.04 3.09
C LYS A 143 -12.30 0.60 2.33
N LYS A 144 -11.27 1.45 2.29
CA LYS A 144 -9.99 1.13 1.63
C LYS A 144 -9.11 0.16 2.43
N LEU A 145 -9.37 -0.02 3.73
CA LEU A 145 -8.62 -0.94 4.59
C LEU A 145 -9.22 -2.36 4.65
N LYS A 146 -10.40 -2.57 4.06
CA LYS A 146 -11.00 -3.91 3.92
C LYS A 146 -10.30 -4.69 2.82
#